data_e2e32e6a29a0950c3cc39f4c42db5c99
#
_entry.id   e2e32e6a29a0950c3cc39f4c42db5c99
#
_cell.length_a   1.000
_cell.length_b   1.000
_cell.length_c   1.000
_cell.angle_alpha   90.00
_cell.angle_beta   90.00
_cell.angle_gamma   90.00
#
_symmetry.space_group_name_H-M   'P 1'
#
loop_
_entity.id
_entity.type
_entity.pdbx_description
1 polymer ?
#
loop_
_entity_poly.entity_id
_entity_poly.type
_entity_poly.pdbx_seq_one_letter_code
_entity_poly.pdbx_strand_id
1 'polypeptide(L)'
;MYPLLVFLLLFVTWVAFSGKFGAFHLGLGALSALIVTVISQDLLFADRGKSLGERLGEGGRFVKYVFWLLWQVVLANVHVFKLAMTKAGEEEIAPRVVKFKTKLKSDFAKFVFANSITLTPGTITIQIKGDRYVVHAISAAVEKDLLTGEMEKRVAAVFEPEVIT
;
A
#
# COMPACT_ATOMS: atom_id res chain seq x y z
N MET A 1 -7.02 13.37 -20.53
CA MET A 1 -8.00 13.46 -19.42
C MET A 1 -7.37 13.15 -18.04
N TYR A 2 -6.62 12.06 -17.90
CA TYR A 2 -6.01 11.66 -16.63
C TYR A 2 -4.97 12.64 -16.04
N PRO A 3 -4.05 13.24 -16.84
CA PRO A 3 -3.10 14.21 -16.29
C PRO A 3 -3.79 15.42 -15.66
N LEU A 4 -4.90 15.86 -16.26
CA LEU A 4 -5.69 16.96 -15.71
C LEU A 4 -6.31 16.63 -14.34
N LEU A 5 -6.81 15.40 -14.18
CA LEU A 5 -7.33 14.92 -12.89
C LEU A 5 -6.26 14.87 -11.81
N VAL A 6 -5.06 14.37 -12.14
CA VAL A 6 -3.92 14.35 -11.20
C VAL A 6 -3.51 15.77 -10.84
N PHE A 7 -3.38 16.64 -11.85
CA PHE A 7 -3.08 18.05 -11.61
C PHE A 7 -4.09 18.71 -10.66
N LEU A 8 -5.38 18.52 -10.91
CA LEU A 8 -6.43 19.08 -10.06
C LEU A 8 -6.38 18.52 -8.64
N LEU A 9 -6.17 17.22 -8.49
CA LEU A 9 -6.06 16.58 -7.17
C LEU A 9 -4.86 17.13 -6.40
N LEU A 10 -3.69 17.20 -7.03
CA LEU A 10 -2.48 17.73 -6.42
C LEU A 10 -2.62 19.22 -6.08
N PHE A 11 -3.22 20.00 -6.97
CA PHE A 11 -3.45 21.41 -6.75
C PHE A 11 -4.44 21.68 -5.61
N VAL A 12 -5.56 20.95 -5.55
CA VAL A 12 -6.52 21.02 -4.44
C VAL A 12 -5.85 20.63 -3.12
N THR A 13 -5.05 19.56 -3.13
CA THR A 13 -4.28 19.15 -1.96
C THR A 13 -3.32 20.24 -1.51
N TRP A 14 -2.58 20.85 -2.44
CA TRP A 14 -1.71 21.99 -2.15
C TRP A 14 -2.47 23.15 -1.49
N VAL A 15 -3.60 23.55 -2.07
CA VAL A 15 -4.42 24.66 -1.55
C VAL A 15 -4.92 24.34 -0.13
N ALA A 16 -5.39 23.11 0.10
CA ALA A 16 -5.89 22.67 1.41
C ALA A 16 -4.80 22.70 2.49
N PHE A 17 -3.59 22.25 2.18
CA PHE A 17 -2.48 22.21 3.15
C PHE A 17 -1.75 23.54 3.27
N SER A 18 -1.69 24.35 2.21
CA SER A 18 -1.02 25.66 2.22
C SER A 18 -1.76 26.68 3.12
N GLY A 19 -3.11 26.64 3.14
CA GLY A 19 -3.91 27.63 3.85
C GLY A 19 -3.73 29.08 3.37
N LYS A 20 -2.99 29.30 2.27
CA LYS A 20 -2.65 30.62 1.72
C LYS A 20 -3.22 30.78 0.32
N PHE A 21 -4.08 31.78 0.12
CA PHE A 21 -4.82 32.02 -1.11
C PHE A 21 -4.28 33.20 -1.96
N GLY A 22 -3.10 33.72 -1.60
CA GLY A 22 -2.45 34.79 -2.38
C GLY A 22 -2.01 34.30 -3.75
N ALA A 23 -2.09 35.17 -4.77
CA ALA A 23 -1.78 34.85 -6.17
C ALA A 23 -0.39 34.19 -6.33
N PHE A 24 0.61 34.64 -5.60
CA PHE A 24 1.95 34.06 -5.61
C PHE A 24 1.96 32.61 -5.14
N HIS A 25 1.27 32.30 -4.02
CA HIS A 25 1.20 30.93 -3.49
C HIS A 25 0.40 29.99 -4.37
N LEU A 26 -0.72 30.47 -4.91
CA LEU A 26 -1.52 29.70 -5.86
C LEU A 26 -0.75 29.41 -7.16
N GLY A 27 0.00 30.41 -7.67
CA GLY A 27 0.87 30.24 -8.84
C GLY A 27 1.97 29.22 -8.60
N LEU A 28 2.62 29.29 -7.44
CA LEU A 28 3.66 28.31 -7.05
C LEU A 28 3.08 26.90 -6.87
N GLY A 29 1.89 26.81 -6.27
CA GLY A 29 1.17 25.53 -6.13
C GLY A 29 0.79 24.93 -7.48
N ALA A 30 0.29 25.75 -8.40
CA ALA A 30 -0.05 25.29 -9.74
C ALA A 30 1.19 24.82 -10.52
N LEU A 31 2.30 25.56 -10.44
CA LEU A 31 3.56 25.16 -11.06
C LEU A 31 4.10 23.84 -10.48
N SER A 32 4.10 23.72 -9.16
CA SER A 32 4.54 22.49 -8.48
C SER A 32 3.67 21.29 -8.84
N ALA A 33 2.34 21.45 -8.82
CA ALA A 33 1.40 20.40 -9.22
C ALA A 33 1.59 20.00 -10.69
N LEU A 34 1.86 20.97 -11.60
CA LEU A 34 2.14 20.69 -13.00
C LEU A 34 3.42 19.87 -13.19
N ILE A 35 4.51 20.27 -12.54
CA ILE A 35 5.80 19.56 -12.61
C ILE A 35 5.63 18.12 -12.12
N VAL A 36 5.01 17.94 -10.94
CA VAL A 36 4.79 16.60 -10.39
C VAL A 36 3.87 15.77 -11.30
N THR A 37 2.83 16.34 -11.87
CA THR A 37 1.95 15.65 -12.81
C THR A 37 2.71 15.14 -14.02
N VAL A 38 3.58 15.97 -14.62
CA VAL A 38 4.37 15.58 -15.80
C VAL A 38 5.37 14.46 -15.48
N ILE A 39 6.04 14.53 -14.33
CA ILE A 39 7.02 13.51 -13.91
C ILE A 39 6.33 12.20 -13.51
N SER A 40 5.15 12.28 -12.87
CA SER A 40 4.48 11.10 -12.30
C SER A 40 3.49 10.43 -13.25
N GLN A 41 3.19 11.01 -14.42
CA GLN A 41 2.17 10.47 -15.32
C GLN A 41 2.45 9.05 -15.79
N ASP A 42 3.71 8.68 -16.01
CA ASP A 42 4.10 7.35 -16.45
C ASP A 42 4.02 6.29 -15.33
N LEU A 43 4.21 6.71 -14.08
CA LEU A 43 4.09 5.85 -12.89
C LEU A 43 2.64 5.60 -12.51
N LEU A 44 1.80 6.65 -12.54
CA LEU A 44 0.41 6.58 -12.12
C LEU A 44 -0.53 5.97 -13.17
N PHE A 45 -0.15 6.03 -14.45
CA PHE A 45 -0.97 5.59 -15.58
C PHE A 45 -0.25 4.59 -16.48
N ALA A 46 0.48 3.65 -15.87
CA ALA A 46 1.09 2.54 -16.60
C ALA A 46 0.05 1.77 -17.46
N ASP A 47 -1.20 1.74 -17.00
CA ASP A 47 -2.32 1.08 -17.67
C ASP A 47 -3.28 2.12 -18.29
N ARG A 48 -2.93 2.62 -19.47
CA ARG A 48 -3.71 3.66 -20.19
C ARG A 48 -5.03 3.14 -20.79
N GLY A 49 -5.27 1.82 -20.76
CA GLY A 49 -6.45 1.19 -21.37
C GLY A 49 -7.71 1.17 -20.49
N LYS A 50 -7.61 1.37 -19.19
CA LYS A 50 -8.76 1.29 -18.28
C LYS A 50 -9.71 2.47 -18.43
N SER A 51 -11.02 2.18 -18.49
CA SER A 51 -12.08 3.19 -18.52
C SER A 51 -12.20 3.93 -17.17
N LEU A 52 -12.86 5.09 -17.15
CA LEU A 52 -13.12 5.83 -15.90
C LEU A 52 -13.96 5.02 -14.90
N GLY A 53 -14.94 4.24 -15.39
CA GLY A 53 -15.78 3.39 -14.55
C GLY A 53 -14.98 2.29 -13.86
N GLU A 54 -14.06 1.66 -14.57
CA GLU A 54 -13.15 0.63 -14.01
C GLU A 54 -12.24 1.20 -12.93
N ARG A 55 -11.73 2.42 -13.14
CA ARG A 55 -10.88 3.10 -12.14
C ARG A 55 -11.65 3.53 -10.90
N LEU A 56 -12.88 4.00 -11.06
CA LEU A 56 -13.74 4.32 -9.92
C LEU A 56 -14.09 3.05 -9.13
N GLY A 57 -14.35 1.94 -9.83
CA GLY A 57 -14.56 0.63 -9.21
C GLY A 57 -13.31 0.12 -8.47
N GLU A 58 -12.12 0.29 -9.08
CA GLU A 58 -10.83 -0.04 -8.46
C GLU A 58 -10.58 0.83 -7.22
N GLY A 59 -10.86 2.15 -7.32
CA GLY A 59 -10.78 3.08 -6.19
C GLY A 59 -11.71 2.67 -5.04
N GLY A 60 -12.95 2.30 -5.32
CA GLY A 60 -13.90 1.81 -4.32
C GLY A 60 -13.41 0.50 -3.64
N ARG A 61 -12.86 -0.44 -4.41
CA ARG A 61 -12.24 -1.67 -3.87
C ARG A 61 -11.02 -1.35 -3.02
N PHE A 62 -10.19 -0.39 -3.47
CA PHE A 62 -9.03 0.07 -2.71
C PHE A 62 -9.40 0.69 -1.37
N VAL A 63 -10.41 1.57 -1.33
CA VAL A 63 -10.90 2.14 -0.07
C VAL A 63 -11.36 1.04 0.90
N LYS A 64 -12.12 0.06 0.41
CA LYS A 64 -12.54 -1.10 1.22
C LYS A 64 -11.34 -1.91 1.73
N TYR A 65 -10.32 -2.08 0.88
CA TYR A 65 -9.06 -2.74 1.26
C TYR A 65 -8.33 -1.97 2.37
N VAL A 66 -8.25 -0.64 2.27
CA VAL A 66 -7.59 0.21 3.29
C VAL A 66 -8.28 0.07 4.65
N PHE A 67 -9.60 0.07 4.72
CA PHE A 67 -10.32 -0.17 5.98
C PHE A 67 -10.01 -1.55 6.57
N TRP A 68 -9.97 -2.58 5.73
CA TRP A 68 -9.58 -3.92 6.19
C TRP A 68 -8.12 -3.95 6.67
N LEU A 69 -7.19 -3.31 5.95
CA LEU A 69 -5.78 -3.23 6.34
C LEU A 69 -5.61 -2.52 7.67
N LEU A 70 -6.30 -1.38 7.87
CA LEU A 70 -6.27 -0.66 9.14
C LEU A 70 -6.75 -1.55 10.30
N TRP A 71 -7.78 -2.37 10.07
CA TRP A 71 -8.23 -3.34 11.05
C TRP A 71 -7.15 -4.40 11.36
N GLN A 72 -6.46 -4.92 10.34
CA GLN A 72 -5.33 -5.84 10.54
C GLN A 72 -4.19 -5.20 11.32
N VAL A 73 -3.89 -3.93 11.04
CA VAL A 73 -2.88 -3.16 11.79
C VAL A 73 -3.27 -3.07 13.27
N VAL A 74 -4.54 -2.81 13.59
CA VAL A 74 -5.02 -2.78 14.99
C VAL A 74 -4.83 -4.14 15.66
N LEU A 75 -5.24 -5.24 15.00
CA LEU A 75 -5.09 -6.60 15.54
C LEU A 75 -3.61 -6.96 15.77
N ALA A 76 -2.75 -6.64 14.81
CA ALA A 76 -1.32 -6.87 14.91
C ALA A 76 -0.66 -6.04 16.03
N ASN A 77 -1.08 -4.77 16.22
CA ASN A 77 -0.63 -3.96 17.36
C ASN A 77 -0.99 -4.61 18.69
N VAL A 78 -2.22 -5.11 18.84
CA VAL A 78 -2.65 -5.83 20.05
C VAL A 78 -1.82 -7.10 20.27
N HIS A 79 -1.50 -7.83 19.20
CA HIS A 79 -0.67 -9.03 19.29
C HIS A 79 0.76 -8.68 19.74
N VAL A 80 1.42 -7.72 19.08
CA VAL A 80 2.79 -7.30 19.44
C VAL A 80 2.82 -6.69 20.84
N PHE A 81 1.79 -5.93 21.23
CA PHE A 81 1.68 -5.43 22.59
C PHE A 81 1.63 -6.57 23.63
N LYS A 82 0.85 -7.64 23.39
CA LYS A 82 0.82 -8.80 24.26
C LYS A 82 2.18 -9.50 24.33
N LEU A 83 2.87 -9.67 23.19
CA LEU A 83 4.23 -10.23 23.18
C LEU A 83 5.19 -9.42 24.06
N ALA A 84 5.11 -8.08 24.01
CA ALA A 84 6.00 -7.20 24.78
C ALA A 84 5.67 -7.11 26.26
N MET A 85 4.42 -7.38 26.67
CA MET A 85 3.96 -7.16 28.04
C MET A 85 3.85 -8.43 28.89
N THR A 86 4.04 -9.61 28.29
CA THR A 86 3.89 -10.88 28.99
C THR A 86 5.16 -11.71 28.88
N LYS A 87 5.54 -12.43 29.97
CA LYS A 87 6.68 -13.36 29.96
C LYS A 87 6.50 -14.49 28.93
N ALA A 88 5.29 -15.02 28.80
CA ALA A 88 4.97 -15.99 27.76
C ALA A 88 5.15 -15.42 26.35
N GLY A 89 4.83 -14.14 26.15
CA GLY A 89 5.05 -13.45 24.88
C GLY A 89 6.54 -13.26 24.58
N GLU A 90 7.37 -12.97 25.57
CA GLU A 90 8.82 -12.86 25.42
C GLU A 90 9.43 -14.18 24.90
N GLU A 91 8.94 -15.32 25.37
CA GLU A 91 9.35 -16.66 24.89
C GLU A 91 8.87 -16.96 23.47
N GLU A 92 7.78 -16.33 23.01
CA GLU A 92 7.26 -16.46 21.64
C GLU A 92 8.00 -15.57 20.62
N ILE A 93 8.77 -14.58 21.09
CA ILE A 93 9.58 -13.72 20.22
C ILE A 93 10.74 -14.55 19.65
N ALA A 94 10.57 -15.00 18.43
CA ALA A 94 11.55 -15.78 17.68
C ALA A 94 11.67 -15.21 16.26
N PRO A 95 12.45 -14.13 16.09
CA PRO A 95 12.58 -13.46 14.79
C PRO A 95 13.11 -14.40 13.71
N ARG A 96 12.51 -14.33 12.54
CA ARG A 96 12.86 -15.18 11.40
C ARG A 96 12.71 -14.48 10.07
N VAL A 97 13.43 -14.96 9.09
CA VAL A 97 13.36 -14.45 7.72
C VAL A 97 12.57 -15.43 6.87
N VAL A 98 11.43 -14.96 6.38
CA VAL A 98 10.52 -15.72 5.53
C VAL A 98 10.78 -15.37 4.07
N LYS A 99 10.89 -16.36 3.21
CA LYS A 99 11.05 -16.18 1.77
C LYS A 99 9.90 -16.86 1.04
N PHE A 100 9.17 -16.09 0.24
CA PHE A 100 8.06 -16.63 -0.54
C PHE A 100 7.96 -15.93 -1.91
N LYS A 101 7.14 -16.48 -2.78
CA LYS A 101 6.85 -15.89 -4.09
C LYS A 101 5.43 -15.34 -4.10
N THR A 102 5.25 -14.16 -4.69
CA THR A 102 3.95 -13.58 -4.96
C THR A 102 3.42 -14.03 -6.32
N LYS A 103 2.10 -14.11 -6.43
CA LYS A 103 1.38 -14.33 -7.70
C LYS A 103 1.02 -13.01 -8.40
N LEU A 104 1.18 -11.89 -7.70
CA LEU A 104 0.92 -10.55 -8.25
C LEU A 104 1.86 -10.27 -9.42
N LYS A 105 1.32 -9.67 -10.48
CA LYS A 105 2.05 -9.39 -11.72
C LYS A 105 2.49 -7.94 -11.81
N SER A 106 1.58 -6.99 -11.53
CA SER A 106 1.87 -5.56 -11.67
C SER A 106 2.80 -5.06 -10.56
N ASP A 107 3.71 -4.17 -10.92
CA ASP A 107 4.64 -3.59 -9.96
C ASP A 107 3.93 -2.74 -8.90
N PHE A 108 2.81 -2.11 -9.27
CA PHE A 108 2.00 -1.34 -8.34
C PHE A 108 1.32 -2.23 -7.29
N ALA A 109 0.73 -3.37 -7.69
CA ALA A 109 0.15 -4.33 -6.75
C ALA A 109 1.22 -4.90 -5.81
N LYS A 110 2.40 -5.24 -6.34
CA LYS A 110 3.56 -5.68 -5.54
C LYS A 110 4.01 -4.62 -4.55
N PHE A 111 4.06 -3.35 -4.98
CA PHE A 111 4.39 -2.23 -4.11
C PHE A 111 3.39 -2.06 -2.97
N VAL A 112 2.08 -2.09 -3.27
CA VAL A 112 1.02 -2.01 -2.25
C VAL A 112 1.12 -3.19 -1.28
N PHE A 113 1.34 -4.41 -1.78
CA PHE A 113 1.49 -5.60 -0.94
C PHE A 113 2.69 -5.50 0.00
N ALA A 114 3.85 -5.08 -0.49
CA ALA A 114 5.06 -4.89 0.32
C ALA A 114 4.87 -3.85 1.44
N ASN A 115 4.23 -2.73 1.10
CA ASN A 115 3.93 -1.69 2.09
C ASN A 115 2.91 -2.19 3.12
N SER A 116 1.91 -2.95 2.71
CA SER A 116 0.91 -3.52 3.62
C SER A 116 1.54 -4.49 4.63
N ILE A 117 2.47 -5.34 4.17
CA ILE A 117 3.26 -6.20 5.06
C ILE A 117 4.03 -5.34 6.07
N THR A 118 4.70 -4.29 5.62
CA THR A 118 5.54 -3.45 6.49
C THR A 118 4.71 -2.58 7.44
N LEU A 119 3.50 -2.15 7.03
CA LEU A 119 2.56 -1.41 7.89
C LEU A 119 1.95 -2.28 9.00
N THR A 120 1.96 -3.61 8.82
CA THR A 120 1.44 -4.54 9.81
C THR A 120 2.51 -4.82 10.87
N PRO A 121 2.31 -4.43 12.15
CA PRO A 121 3.28 -4.66 13.21
C PRO A 121 3.74 -6.11 13.33
N GLY A 122 5.03 -6.30 13.49
CA GLY A 122 5.65 -7.63 13.57
C GLY A 122 6.19 -8.14 12.23
N THR A 123 6.00 -7.42 11.13
CA THR A 123 6.58 -7.74 9.82
C THR A 123 7.31 -6.57 9.19
N ILE A 124 8.40 -6.85 8.46
CA ILE A 124 9.13 -5.86 7.67
C ILE A 124 9.56 -6.51 6.36
N THR A 125 9.20 -5.91 5.25
CA THR A 125 9.69 -6.31 3.93
C THR A 125 11.14 -5.86 3.77
N ILE A 126 12.07 -6.82 3.74
CA ILE A 126 13.52 -6.55 3.62
C ILE A 126 13.91 -6.34 2.16
N GLN A 127 13.39 -7.18 1.27
CA GLN A 127 13.78 -7.17 -0.14
C GLN A 127 12.67 -7.72 -1.02
N ILE A 128 12.54 -7.11 -2.19
CA ILE A 128 11.71 -7.61 -3.30
C ILE A 128 12.63 -7.78 -4.51
N LYS A 129 12.61 -8.97 -5.12
CA LYS A 129 13.37 -9.25 -6.33
C LYS A 129 12.48 -10.02 -7.32
N GLY A 130 11.91 -9.28 -8.27
CA GLY A 130 10.92 -9.82 -9.20
C GLY A 130 9.63 -10.26 -8.48
N ASP A 131 9.41 -11.56 -8.41
CA ASP A 131 8.29 -12.22 -7.72
C ASP A 131 8.63 -12.67 -6.29
N ARG A 132 9.89 -12.55 -5.86
CA ARG A 132 10.37 -13.06 -4.58
C ARG A 132 10.40 -11.98 -3.51
N TYR A 133 9.78 -12.28 -2.39
CA TYR A 133 9.78 -11.48 -1.18
C TYR A 133 10.68 -12.09 -0.12
N VAL A 134 11.40 -11.23 0.57
CA VAL A 134 12.15 -11.54 1.79
C VAL A 134 11.58 -10.65 2.88
N VAL A 135 10.95 -11.26 3.87
CA VAL A 135 10.24 -10.58 4.94
C VAL A 135 10.78 -11.04 6.28
N HIS A 136 11.03 -10.11 7.18
CA HIS A 136 11.30 -10.41 8.58
C HIS A 136 9.98 -10.50 9.34
N ALA A 137 9.79 -11.58 10.10
CA ALA A 137 8.65 -11.79 10.99
C ALA A 137 9.14 -11.95 12.43
N ILE A 138 8.49 -11.29 13.39
CA ILE A 138 8.90 -11.27 14.81
C ILE A 138 8.63 -12.59 15.52
N SER A 139 7.67 -13.38 15.04
CA SER A 139 7.28 -14.65 15.67
C SER A 139 6.76 -15.67 14.63
N ALA A 140 6.65 -16.94 15.05
CA ALA A 140 6.10 -18.00 14.22
C ALA A 140 4.61 -17.77 13.87
N ALA A 141 3.85 -17.16 14.77
CA ALA A 141 2.45 -16.84 14.54
C ALA A 141 2.30 -15.82 13.40
N VAL A 142 3.13 -14.78 13.39
CA VAL A 142 3.15 -13.74 12.35
C VAL A 142 3.61 -14.32 11.00
N GLU A 143 4.63 -15.20 11.00
CA GLU A 143 5.02 -15.93 9.78
C GLU A 143 3.87 -16.74 9.19
N LYS A 144 3.18 -17.52 10.05
CA LYS A 144 2.06 -18.35 9.63
C LYS A 144 0.93 -17.51 9.04
N ASP A 145 0.59 -16.39 9.67
CA ASP A 145 -0.43 -15.47 9.16
C ASP A 145 -0.05 -14.90 7.80
N LEU A 146 1.19 -14.43 7.64
CA LEU A 146 1.71 -13.95 6.35
C LEU A 146 1.59 -15.01 5.25
N LEU A 147 1.93 -16.26 5.55
CA LEU A 147 1.91 -17.37 4.61
C LEU A 147 0.51 -17.88 4.26
N THR A 148 -0.56 -17.43 4.95
CA THR A 148 -1.95 -17.72 4.53
C THR A 148 -2.28 -17.14 3.16
N GLY A 149 -1.55 -16.08 2.76
CA GLY A 149 -1.77 -15.36 1.50
C GLY A 149 -3.04 -14.52 1.47
N GLU A 150 -3.73 -14.32 2.60
CA GLU A 150 -4.98 -13.54 2.65
C GLU A 150 -4.77 -12.09 2.24
N MET A 151 -3.68 -11.47 2.71
CA MET A 151 -3.33 -10.10 2.32
C MET A 151 -3.05 -10.00 0.81
N GLU A 152 -2.31 -10.96 0.26
CA GLU A 152 -2.03 -11.02 -1.19
C GLU A 152 -3.32 -11.15 -2.00
N LYS A 153 -4.22 -12.05 -1.61
CA LYS A 153 -5.53 -12.20 -2.26
C LYS A 153 -6.34 -10.92 -2.25
N ARG A 154 -6.32 -10.17 -1.16
CA ARG A 154 -7.04 -8.90 -1.07
C ARG A 154 -6.43 -7.81 -1.93
N VAL A 155 -5.12 -7.73 -2.02
CA VAL A 155 -4.43 -6.82 -2.94
C VAL A 155 -4.76 -7.20 -4.39
N ALA A 156 -4.70 -8.50 -4.73
CA ALA A 156 -5.07 -8.98 -6.04
C ALA A 156 -6.54 -8.67 -6.39
N ALA A 157 -7.48 -8.82 -5.45
CA ALA A 157 -8.88 -8.47 -5.64
C ALA A 157 -9.12 -6.99 -6.00
N VAL A 158 -8.21 -6.11 -5.58
CA VAL A 158 -8.27 -4.67 -5.92
C VAL A 158 -7.74 -4.42 -7.32
N PHE A 159 -6.51 -4.88 -7.61
CA PHE A 159 -5.74 -4.46 -8.78
C PHE A 159 -5.69 -5.50 -9.91
N GLU A 160 -5.79 -6.78 -9.56
CA GLU A 160 -5.63 -7.92 -10.47
C GLU A 160 -6.67 -9.03 -10.16
N PRO A 161 -7.97 -8.75 -10.28
CA PRO A 161 -9.02 -9.73 -9.93
C PRO A 161 -8.92 -11.03 -10.73
N GLU A 162 -8.25 -11.00 -11.88
CA GLU A 162 -8.03 -12.16 -12.75
C GLU A 162 -7.01 -13.18 -12.15
N VAL A 163 -6.18 -12.77 -11.21
CA VAL A 163 -5.14 -13.64 -10.59
C VAL A 163 -5.73 -14.52 -9.48
N ILE A 164 -6.93 -14.21 -9.02
CA ILE A 164 -7.61 -14.93 -7.92
C ILE A 164 -8.49 -16.06 -8.44
N THR A 165 -8.83 -16.02 -9.74
CA THR A 165 -9.62 -17.06 -10.41
C THR A 165 -8.76 -18.22 -10.81
#